data_1ff8cfcaea1a5d80fb44acea23a1d7e3
#
_entry.id   1ff8cfcaea1a5d80fb44acea23a1d7e3
#
_cell.length_a   1.000
_cell.length_b   1.000
_cell.length_c   1.000
_cell.angle_alpha   90.00
_cell.angle_beta   90.00
_cell.angle_gamma   90.00
#
_symmetry.space_group_name_H-M   'P 1'
#
loop_
_entity.id
_entity.type
_entity.pdbx_description
1 polymer ?
#
loop_
_entity_poly.entity_id
_entity_poly.type
_entity_poly.pdbx_seq_one_letter_code
_entity_poly.pdbx_strand_id
1 'polypeptide(L)'
;MAKSSKGSAYERELCRYLSLWWSDGRRDDCFWRTSNSGGRATARSRKGQSTSGHYGDICATDEEGKPLLSQITFELKRGYSRCTIADLLDKGVKAKRQQYEEWFSKLKDTAEQARTNWWALVHRRDQRQAMIFIPFDLHTHLVTRSGRDVDLKIELSDNRGLLEVDWVVGCTLDSFFSAWSAAHLKYTNGVST
;
A
#
# COMPACT_ATOMS: atom_id res chain seq x y z
N MET A 1 -22.25 13.76 -18.04
CA MET A 1 -21.55 12.77 -17.20
C MET A 1 -20.15 13.30 -16.89
N ALA A 2 -19.81 13.49 -15.62
CA ALA A 2 -18.48 13.94 -15.25
C ALA A 2 -17.46 12.85 -15.61
N LYS A 3 -16.41 13.19 -16.37
CA LYS A 3 -15.30 12.27 -16.69
C LYS A 3 -14.64 11.87 -15.36
N SER A 4 -14.76 10.58 -15.00
CA SER A 4 -14.00 10.02 -13.89
C SER A 4 -12.51 10.30 -14.11
N SER A 5 -11.82 10.86 -13.11
CA SER A 5 -10.37 11.07 -13.22
C SER A 5 -9.67 9.71 -13.39
N LYS A 6 -8.55 9.68 -14.11
CA LYS A 6 -7.74 8.44 -14.30
C LYS A 6 -7.39 7.78 -12.95
N GLY A 7 -7.17 8.58 -11.91
CA GLY A 7 -6.92 8.10 -10.56
C GLY A 7 -8.08 7.32 -9.98
N SER A 8 -9.29 7.88 -9.97
CA SER A 8 -10.45 7.22 -9.38
C SER A 8 -10.92 5.96 -10.13
N ALA A 9 -10.62 5.86 -11.44
CA ALA A 9 -10.86 4.61 -12.18
C ALA A 9 -9.87 3.52 -11.73
N TYR A 10 -8.61 3.88 -11.55
CA TYR A 10 -7.58 2.96 -11.09
C TYR A 10 -7.82 2.48 -9.64
N GLU A 11 -8.24 3.37 -8.76
CA GLU A 11 -8.61 3.01 -7.38
C GLU A 11 -9.71 1.94 -7.37
N ARG A 12 -10.76 2.08 -8.20
CA ARG A 12 -11.83 1.07 -8.31
C ARG A 12 -11.34 -0.25 -8.89
N GLU A 13 -10.48 -0.20 -9.93
CA GLU A 13 -9.87 -1.37 -10.52
C GLU A 13 -9.09 -2.17 -9.45
N LEU A 14 -8.25 -1.48 -8.68
CA LEU A 14 -7.46 -2.14 -7.64
C LEU A 14 -8.32 -2.67 -6.49
N CYS A 15 -9.34 -1.94 -6.05
CA CYS A 15 -10.27 -2.43 -5.02
C CYS A 15 -10.90 -3.76 -5.44
N ARG A 16 -11.29 -3.88 -6.71
CA ARG A 16 -11.86 -5.13 -7.25
C ARG A 16 -10.83 -6.26 -7.25
N TYR A 17 -9.60 -6.03 -7.73
CA TYR A 17 -8.54 -7.04 -7.70
C TYR A 17 -8.20 -7.47 -6.27
N LEU A 18 -8.07 -6.52 -5.36
CA LEU A 18 -7.81 -6.80 -3.96
C LEU A 18 -8.95 -7.62 -3.32
N SER A 19 -10.21 -7.32 -3.68
CA SER A 19 -11.37 -8.07 -3.20
C SER A 19 -11.35 -9.52 -3.66
N LEU A 20 -11.09 -9.76 -4.94
CA LEU A 20 -10.97 -11.11 -5.50
C LEU A 20 -9.83 -11.88 -4.83
N TRP A 21 -8.66 -11.27 -4.68
CA TRP A 21 -7.52 -11.88 -4.00
C TRP A 21 -7.83 -12.20 -2.53
N TRP A 22 -8.45 -11.26 -1.80
CA TRP A 22 -8.79 -11.43 -0.38
C TRP A 22 -9.84 -12.50 -0.13
N SER A 23 -10.81 -12.63 -1.02
CA SER A 23 -11.92 -13.57 -0.92
C SER A 23 -11.70 -14.90 -1.66
N ASP A 24 -10.48 -15.18 -2.16
CA ASP A 24 -10.17 -16.34 -3.00
C ASP A 24 -11.12 -16.45 -4.22
N GLY A 25 -11.32 -15.33 -4.90
CA GLY A 25 -12.12 -15.20 -6.11
C GLY A 25 -13.64 -15.15 -5.90
N ARG A 26 -14.14 -15.23 -4.66
CA ARG A 26 -15.58 -15.31 -4.37
C ARG A 26 -16.32 -13.97 -4.50
N ARG A 27 -15.63 -12.87 -4.21
CA ARG A 27 -16.23 -11.53 -4.15
C ARG A 27 -15.30 -10.48 -4.78
N ASP A 28 -15.87 -9.53 -5.47
CA ASP A 28 -15.14 -8.39 -6.07
C ASP A 28 -15.45 -7.04 -5.41
N ASP A 29 -16.17 -7.07 -4.27
CA ASP A 29 -16.74 -5.90 -3.59
C ASP A 29 -16.36 -5.77 -2.10
N CYS A 30 -15.41 -6.57 -1.57
CA CYS A 30 -14.95 -6.47 -0.16
C CYS A 30 -14.31 -5.11 0.16
N PHE A 31 -13.79 -4.43 -0.85
CA PHE A 31 -13.10 -3.14 -0.71
C PHE A 31 -13.65 -2.10 -1.67
N TRP A 32 -13.58 -0.84 -1.24
CA TRP A 32 -13.91 0.31 -2.05
C TRP A 32 -12.93 1.45 -1.81
N ARG A 33 -12.90 2.40 -2.74
CA ARG A 33 -12.12 3.62 -2.56
C ARG A 33 -12.72 4.51 -1.48
N THR A 34 -11.89 5.13 -0.66
CA THR A 34 -12.37 6.14 0.30
C THR A 34 -12.91 7.37 -0.44
N SER A 35 -14.08 7.83 -0.03
CA SER A 35 -14.65 9.09 -0.51
C SER A 35 -13.95 10.26 0.18
N ASN A 36 -12.93 10.87 -0.40
CA ASN A 36 -12.03 11.90 0.12
C ASN A 36 -10.78 11.36 0.82
N SER A 37 -9.97 10.59 0.08
CA SER A 37 -8.66 10.14 0.52
C SER A 37 -7.86 11.28 1.17
N GLY A 38 -7.45 11.09 2.41
CA GLY A 38 -6.54 11.94 3.17
C GLY A 38 -7.12 13.21 3.80
N GLY A 39 -7.99 13.96 3.14
CA GLY A 39 -8.42 15.27 3.63
C GLY A 39 -9.34 15.22 4.87
N ARG A 40 -10.27 14.27 4.91
CA ARG A 40 -11.21 14.14 6.06
C ARG A 40 -10.59 13.49 7.26
N ALA A 41 -9.77 12.46 7.07
CA ALA A 41 -9.08 11.79 8.17
C ALA A 41 -8.13 12.77 8.87
N THR A 42 -7.33 13.52 8.10
CA THR A 42 -6.43 14.56 8.61
C THR A 42 -7.19 15.70 9.32
N ALA A 43 -8.32 16.15 8.76
CA ALA A 43 -9.13 17.21 9.38
C ALA A 43 -9.80 16.75 10.68
N ARG A 44 -10.22 15.48 10.78
CA ARG A 44 -10.79 14.90 12.00
C ARG A 44 -9.74 14.60 13.06
N SER A 45 -8.58 14.08 12.65
CA SER A 45 -7.44 13.85 13.55
C SER A 45 -7.01 15.15 14.25
N ARG A 46 -6.93 16.27 13.52
CA ARG A 46 -6.65 17.60 14.09
C ARG A 46 -7.71 18.07 15.11
N LYS A 47 -8.91 17.50 15.09
CA LYS A 47 -10.00 17.76 16.04
C LYS A 47 -10.11 16.71 17.15
N GLY A 48 -9.13 15.81 17.29
CA GLY A 48 -9.13 14.73 18.28
C GLY A 48 -10.23 13.67 18.06
N GLN A 49 -10.84 13.65 16.86
CA GLN A 49 -11.89 12.68 16.51
C GLN A 49 -11.31 11.47 15.83
N SER A 50 -11.50 10.27 16.40
CA SER A 50 -11.16 9.00 15.78
C SER A 50 -11.94 8.80 14.47
N THR A 51 -11.25 8.38 13.42
CA THR A 51 -11.85 7.99 12.14
C THR A 51 -11.46 6.53 11.89
N SER A 52 -12.20 5.60 12.43
CA SER A 52 -11.97 4.18 12.20
C SER A 52 -12.22 3.85 10.71
N GLY A 53 -11.22 3.22 10.05
CA GLY A 53 -11.35 2.67 8.70
C GLY A 53 -11.30 3.66 7.53
N HIS A 54 -10.84 4.92 7.72
CA HIS A 54 -10.77 5.94 6.66
C HIS A 54 -9.34 6.46 6.40
N TYR A 55 -8.34 5.71 6.81
CA TYR A 55 -6.94 6.01 6.49
C TYR A 55 -6.56 5.35 5.16
N GLY A 56 -5.81 6.09 4.33
CA GLY A 56 -5.41 5.64 3.00
C GLY A 56 -6.53 5.75 1.95
N ASP A 57 -6.31 5.14 0.80
CA ASP A 57 -7.17 5.25 -0.38
C ASP A 57 -8.23 4.13 -0.48
N ILE A 58 -8.15 3.10 0.37
CA ILE A 58 -9.04 1.93 0.37
C ILE A 58 -9.77 1.82 1.71
N CYS A 59 -11.06 1.51 1.66
CA CYS A 59 -11.88 1.17 2.82
C CYS A 59 -12.57 -0.19 2.62
N ALA A 60 -12.88 -0.89 3.72
CA ALA A 60 -13.71 -2.09 3.68
C ALA A 60 -15.18 -1.71 3.48
N THR A 61 -15.89 -2.49 2.69
CA THR A 61 -17.34 -2.33 2.47
C THR A 61 -18.15 -3.02 3.55
N ASP A 62 -17.59 -4.06 4.16
CA ASP A 62 -18.22 -4.86 5.21
C ASP A 62 -17.18 -5.51 6.16
N GLU A 63 -17.64 -6.41 7.03
CA GLU A 63 -16.81 -7.09 8.03
C GLU A 63 -15.73 -7.98 7.40
N GLU A 64 -15.94 -8.56 6.19
CA GLU A 64 -14.97 -9.44 5.55
C GLU A 64 -13.68 -8.71 5.14
N GLY A 65 -13.78 -7.43 4.76
CA GLY A 65 -12.63 -6.62 4.37
C GLY A 65 -11.85 -6.01 5.54
N LYS A 66 -12.46 -5.88 6.71
CA LYS A 66 -11.85 -5.19 7.87
C LYS A 66 -10.53 -5.80 8.34
N PRO A 67 -10.35 -7.13 8.41
CA PRO A 67 -9.09 -7.70 8.89
C PRO A 67 -7.87 -7.33 8.07
N LEU A 68 -7.99 -7.14 6.76
CA LEU A 68 -6.88 -6.65 5.93
C LEU A 68 -6.52 -5.21 6.27
N LEU A 69 -7.53 -4.34 6.35
CA LEU A 69 -7.32 -2.91 6.56
C LEU A 69 -7.00 -2.53 8.01
N SER A 70 -7.21 -3.45 8.96
CA SER A 70 -6.68 -3.31 10.33
C SER A 70 -5.17 -3.59 10.40
N GLN A 71 -4.61 -4.24 9.40
CA GLN A 71 -3.19 -4.60 9.33
C GLN A 71 -2.40 -3.72 8.37
N ILE A 72 -3.00 -3.33 7.24
CA ILE A 72 -2.30 -2.63 6.15
C ILE A 72 -3.06 -1.39 5.72
N THR A 73 -2.36 -0.25 5.71
CA THR A 73 -2.85 1.00 5.09
C THR A 73 -2.37 1.06 3.64
N PHE A 74 -3.30 1.28 2.70
CA PHE A 74 -3.00 1.36 1.27
C PHE A 74 -3.03 2.79 0.75
N GLU A 75 -2.02 3.17 -0.03
CA GLU A 75 -1.98 4.40 -0.82
C GLU A 75 -1.81 4.08 -2.30
N LEU A 76 -2.59 4.73 -3.16
CA LEU A 76 -2.65 4.44 -4.59
C LEU A 76 -2.18 5.65 -5.40
N LYS A 77 -1.24 5.43 -6.29
CA LYS A 77 -0.75 6.46 -7.20
C LYS A 77 -0.93 6.03 -8.65
N ARG A 78 -1.50 6.91 -9.46
CA ARG A 78 -1.71 6.68 -10.89
C ARG A 78 -1.14 7.83 -11.71
N GLY A 79 -0.40 7.50 -12.74
CA GLY A 79 0.30 8.49 -13.56
C GLY A 79 1.72 8.72 -13.04
N TYR A 80 2.12 9.98 -12.90
CA TYR A 80 3.49 10.32 -12.47
C TYR A 80 4.57 9.65 -13.33
N SER A 81 4.40 9.69 -14.66
CA SER A 81 5.24 8.93 -15.61
C SER A 81 6.73 9.27 -15.56
N ARG A 82 7.08 10.43 -15.03
CA ARG A 82 8.47 10.88 -14.83
C ARG A 82 9.08 10.38 -13.53
N CYS A 83 8.27 9.83 -12.62
CA CYS A 83 8.74 9.33 -11.33
C CYS A 83 9.18 7.87 -11.49
N THR A 84 10.45 7.57 -11.27
CA THR A 84 11.03 6.23 -11.39
C THR A 84 11.78 5.84 -10.14
N ILE A 85 11.97 4.54 -9.93
CA ILE A 85 12.81 4.04 -8.83
C ILE A 85 14.28 4.40 -9.05
N ALA A 86 14.70 4.55 -10.31
CA ALA A 86 16.06 4.99 -10.63
C ALA A 86 16.40 6.35 -9.98
N ASP A 87 15.40 7.24 -9.84
CA ASP A 87 15.56 8.53 -9.17
C ASP A 87 16.03 8.40 -7.69
N LEU A 88 15.80 7.25 -7.06
CA LEU A 88 16.30 6.95 -5.72
C LEU A 88 17.70 6.36 -5.75
N LEU A 89 18.03 5.59 -6.80
CA LEU A 89 19.31 4.87 -6.91
C LEU A 89 20.46 5.81 -7.25
N ASP A 90 20.21 6.77 -8.15
CA ASP A 90 21.22 7.73 -8.63
C ASP A 90 21.15 9.10 -7.95
N LYS A 91 20.36 9.21 -6.90
CA LYS A 91 20.17 10.44 -6.14
C LYS A 91 21.49 10.95 -5.57
N GLY A 92 21.87 12.18 -5.95
CA GLY A 92 23.03 12.85 -5.36
C GLY A 92 22.81 13.22 -3.88
N VAL A 93 23.89 13.23 -3.08
CA VAL A 93 23.84 13.49 -1.62
C VAL A 93 23.14 14.81 -1.26
N LYS A 94 23.23 15.83 -2.11
CA LYS A 94 22.59 17.14 -1.90
C LYS A 94 21.26 17.31 -2.64
N ALA A 95 20.75 16.25 -3.28
CA ALA A 95 19.50 16.32 -4.02
C ALA A 95 18.31 16.46 -3.08
N LYS A 96 17.27 17.16 -3.53
CA LYS A 96 15.99 17.26 -2.82
C LYS A 96 15.34 15.87 -2.70
N ARG A 97 14.43 15.72 -1.74
CA ARG A 97 13.59 14.52 -1.63
C ARG A 97 12.95 14.19 -2.98
N GLN A 98 13.00 12.93 -3.34
CA GLN A 98 12.33 12.40 -4.51
C GLN A 98 10.89 12.03 -4.19
N GLN A 99 10.04 11.95 -5.21
CA GLN A 99 8.60 11.72 -5.04
C GLN A 99 8.28 10.41 -4.28
N TYR A 100 9.05 9.34 -4.50
CA TYR A 100 8.86 8.09 -3.76
C TYR A 100 9.18 8.23 -2.27
N GLU A 101 10.22 8.95 -1.92
CA GLU A 101 10.58 9.22 -0.51
C GLU A 101 9.46 9.98 0.20
N GLU A 102 8.87 10.97 -0.46
CA GLU A 102 7.72 11.72 0.08
C GLU A 102 6.50 10.81 0.28
N TRP A 103 6.24 9.92 -0.67
CA TRP A 103 5.12 8.98 -0.56
C TRP A 103 5.33 7.97 0.56
N PHE A 104 6.52 7.38 0.67
CA PHE A 104 6.83 6.42 1.72
C PHE A 104 6.73 7.04 3.12
N SER A 105 7.38 8.21 3.32
CA SER A 105 7.32 8.93 4.59
C SER A 105 5.87 9.25 4.98
N LYS A 106 5.12 9.89 4.09
CA LYS A 106 3.72 10.22 4.34
C LYS A 106 2.86 9.00 4.62
N LEU A 107 3.09 7.89 3.92
CA LEU A 107 2.31 6.68 4.08
C LEU A 107 2.64 5.96 5.39
N LYS A 108 3.90 5.98 5.82
CA LYS A 108 4.31 5.52 7.15
C LYS A 108 3.57 6.29 8.24
N ASP A 109 3.59 7.64 8.20
CA ASP A 109 2.86 8.48 9.15
C ASP A 109 1.36 8.18 9.14
N THR A 110 0.78 7.93 7.95
CA THR A 110 -0.63 7.58 7.81
C THR A 110 -0.94 6.22 8.44
N ALA A 111 -0.07 5.23 8.27
CA ALA A 111 -0.21 3.90 8.87
C ALA A 111 -0.11 3.96 10.41
N GLU A 112 0.82 4.75 10.94
CA GLU A 112 0.93 5.00 12.38
C GLU A 112 -0.34 5.64 12.96
N GLN A 113 -0.90 6.65 12.29
CA GLN A 113 -2.16 7.28 12.68
C GLN A 113 -3.36 6.30 12.59
N ALA A 114 -3.34 5.41 11.61
CA ALA A 114 -4.32 4.34 11.43
C ALA A 114 -4.16 3.21 12.44
N ARG A 115 -3.02 3.13 13.12
CA ARG A 115 -2.60 2.03 13.99
C ARG A 115 -2.57 0.69 13.26
N THR A 116 -2.17 0.70 11.99
CA THR A 116 -1.94 -0.51 11.22
C THR A 116 -0.49 -0.96 11.39
N ASN A 117 -0.25 -2.27 11.30
CA ASN A 117 1.10 -2.83 11.44
C ASN A 117 1.98 -2.45 10.26
N TRP A 118 1.38 -2.33 9.09
CA TRP A 118 2.09 -2.16 7.83
C TRP A 118 1.39 -1.16 6.91
N TRP A 119 2.06 -0.82 5.84
CA TRP A 119 1.56 -0.01 4.75
C TRP A 119 1.92 -0.63 3.39
N ALA A 120 1.18 -0.24 2.36
CA ALA A 120 1.46 -0.62 0.98
C ALA A 120 1.21 0.56 0.02
N LEU A 121 2.23 0.93 -0.74
CA LEU A 121 2.12 1.90 -1.83
C LEU A 121 1.95 1.15 -3.15
N VAL A 122 0.85 1.38 -3.85
CA VAL A 122 0.67 0.86 -5.20
C VAL A 122 0.77 1.99 -6.21
N HIS A 123 1.74 1.89 -7.11
CA HIS A 123 1.97 2.90 -8.16
C HIS A 123 1.91 2.29 -9.54
N ARG A 124 1.08 2.89 -10.42
CA ARG A 124 1.00 2.52 -11.84
C ARG A 124 1.24 3.73 -12.73
N ARG A 125 2.36 3.74 -13.44
CA ARG A 125 2.65 4.70 -14.51
C ARG A 125 1.80 4.40 -15.75
N ASP A 126 1.60 5.39 -16.61
CA ASP A 126 0.90 5.18 -17.88
C ASP A 126 1.64 4.14 -18.73
N GLN A 127 0.89 3.19 -19.30
CA GLN A 127 1.38 2.09 -20.14
C GLN A 127 2.42 1.17 -19.45
N ARG A 128 2.43 1.10 -18.11
CA ARG A 128 3.31 0.23 -17.32
C ARG A 128 2.50 -0.66 -16.40
N GLN A 129 3.11 -1.77 -16.01
CA GLN A 129 2.58 -2.62 -14.92
C GLN A 129 2.50 -1.85 -13.61
N ALA A 130 1.56 -2.21 -12.78
CA ALA A 130 1.49 -1.70 -11.42
C ALA A 130 2.62 -2.30 -10.57
N MET A 131 3.25 -1.46 -9.77
CA MET A 131 4.22 -1.86 -8.76
C MET A 131 3.59 -1.73 -7.38
N ILE A 132 3.93 -2.63 -6.47
CA ILE A 132 3.61 -2.51 -5.05
C ILE A 132 4.91 -2.40 -4.27
N PHE A 133 4.92 -1.51 -3.29
CA PHE A 133 6.02 -1.29 -2.35
C PHE A 133 5.49 -1.49 -0.94
N ILE A 134 6.18 -2.31 -0.18
CA ILE A 134 5.82 -2.69 1.19
C ILE A 134 7.04 -2.56 2.09
N PRO A 135 6.89 -2.36 3.41
CA PRO A 135 8.01 -2.41 4.34
C PRO A 135 8.60 -3.83 4.42
N PHE A 136 9.88 -3.90 4.73
CA PHE A 136 10.64 -5.15 4.74
C PHE A 136 10.10 -6.17 5.76
N ASP A 137 9.59 -5.73 6.88
CA ASP A 137 8.99 -6.59 7.89
C ASP A 137 7.71 -7.28 7.40
N LEU A 138 6.86 -6.59 6.61
CA LEU A 138 5.72 -7.23 5.94
C LEU A 138 6.21 -8.27 4.91
N HIS A 139 7.23 -7.94 4.12
CA HIS A 139 7.82 -8.89 3.17
C HIS A 139 8.33 -10.14 3.90
N THR A 140 9.11 -9.96 4.96
CA THR A 140 9.62 -11.06 5.78
C THR A 140 8.50 -11.91 6.36
N HIS A 141 7.44 -11.28 6.86
CA HIS A 141 6.25 -11.97 7.35
C HIS A 141 5.61 -12.86 6.28
N LEU A 142 5.41 -12.33 5.07
CA LEU A 142 4.81 -13.05 3.95
C LEU A 142 5.69 -14.23 3.47
N VAL A 143 7.01 -14.01 3.34
CA VAL A 143 7.96 -15.07 2.97
C VAL A 143 7.98 -16.17 4.02
N THR A 144 8.06 -15.82 5.30
CA THR A 144 8.10 -16.81 6.40
C THR A 144 6.81 -17.64 6.44
N ARG A 145 5.66 -17.02 6.20
CA ARG A 145 4.36 -17.71 6.25
C ARG A 145 4.08 -18.58 5.03
N SER A 146 4.54 -18.17 3.87
CA SER A 146 4.25 -18.87 2.61
C SER A 146 5.35 -19.86 2.19
N GLY A 147 6.58 -19.69 2.68
CA GLY A 147 7.77 -20.35 2.16
C GLY A 147 8.11 -19.93 0.73
N ARG A 148 7.57 -18.82 0.24
CA ARG A 148 7.74 -18.31 -1.13
C ARG A 148 8.17 -16.85 -1.12
N ASP A 149 8.97 -16.47 -2.10
CA ASP A 149 9.34 -15.09 -2.38
C ASP A 149 8.93 -14.74 -3.82
N VAL A 150 8.97 -13.48 -4.17
CA VAL A 150 8.77 -12.99 -5.54
C VAL A 150 10.06 -13.14 -6.34
N ASP A 151 9.93 -13.55 -7.60
CA ASP A 151 11.10 -13.84 -8.46
C ASP A 151 11.92 -12.58 -8.77
N LEU A 152 11.26 -11.44 -8.93
CA LEU A 152 11.91 -10.16 -9.21
C LEU A 152 11.43 -9.11 -8.22
N LYS A 153 12.34 -8.63 -7.40
CA LYS A 153 12.09 -7.58 -6.41
C LYS A 153 13.18 -6.52 -6.41
N ILE A 154 12.84 -5.35 -5.91
CA ILE A 154 13.75 -4.25 -5.62
C ILE A 154 13.76 -4.09 -4.11
N GLU A 155 14.94 -4.13 -3.51
CA GLU A 155 15.14 -3.83 -2.09
C GLU A 155 15.81 -2.47 -1.99
N LEU A 156 15.16 -1.56 -1.29
CA LEU A 156 15.67 -0.22 -1.02
C LEU A 156 16.01 -0.13 0.46
N SER A 157 17.28 0.01 0.77
CA SER A 157 17.75 0.22 2.14
C SER A 157 18.25 1.64 2.32
N ASP A 158 18.00 2.19 3.49
CA ASP A 158 18.49 3.51 3.84
C ASP A 158 19.87 3.46 4.51
N ASN A 159 20.86 2.92 3.81
CA ASN A 159 22.24 2.91 4.29
C ASN A 159 22.87 4.31 4.41
N ARG A 160 22.15 5.37 4.02
CA ARG A 160 22.63 6.75 3.99
C ARG A 160 21.81 7.72 4.82
N GLY A 161 20.78 7.28 5.53
CA GLY A 161 19.83 8.14 6.24
C GLY A 161 19.00 9.02 5.31
N LEU A 162 18.83 8.59 4.05
CA LEU A 162 18.13 9.37 3.02
C LEU A 162 16.64 9.03 2.91
N LEU A 163 16.26 7.84 3.36
CA LEU A 163 14.87 7.40 3.47
C LEU A 163 14.48 7.47 4.94
N GLU A 164 13.38 8.10 5.26
CA GLU A 164 12.78 8.04 6.60
C GLU A 164 12.07 6.69 6.88
N VAL A 165 12.28 5.74 5.98
CA VAL A 165 11.77 4.35 6.08
C VAL A 165 12.96 3.41 5.94
N ASP A 166 13.13 2.52 6.92
CA ASP A 166 14.34 1.71 7.06
C ASP A 166 14.62 0.81 5.85
N TRP A 167 13.64 0.04 5.40
CA TRP A 167 13.76 -0.87 4.25
C TRP A 167 12.42 -1.04 3.55
N VAL A 168 12.43 -0.96 2.22
CA VAL A 168 11.26 -1.12 1.36
C VAL A 168 11.53 -2.19 0.31
N VAL A 169 10.59 -3.09 0.12
CA VAL A 169 10.60 -4.09 -0.94
C VAL A 169 9.55 -3.73 -1.98
N GLY A 170 9.94 -3.69 -3.25
CA GLY A 170 9.07 -3.42 -4.39
C GLY A 170 9.06 -4.57 -5.38
N CYS A 171 7.88 -4.96 -5.86
CA CYS A 171 7.70 -5.92 -6.95
C CYS A 171 6.51 -5.52 -7.83
N THR A 172 6.25 -6.26 -8.90
CA THR A 172 5.01 -6.04 -9.65
C THR A 172 3.81 -6.48 -8.80
N LEU A 173 2.69 -5.81 -8.95
CA LEU A 173 1.47 -6.16 -8.23
C LEU A 173 1.00 -7.58 -8.57
N ASP A 174 1.18 -8.01 -9.82
CA ASP A 174 0.83 -9.37 -10.26
C ASP A 174 1.73 -10.42 -9.59
N SER A 175 3.04 -10.16 -9.45
CA SER A 175 3.97 -11.03 -8.72
C SER A 175 3.58 -11.13 -7.25
N PHE A 176 3.18 -10.01 -6.62
CA PHE A 176 2.70 -9.99 -5.24
C PHE A 176 1.50 -10.92 -5.04
N PHE A 177 0.47 -10.78 -5.86
CA PHE A 177 -0.75 -11.60 -5.75
C PHE A 177 -0.52 -13.06 -6.14
N SER A 178 0.45 -13.35 -6.99
CA SER A 178 0.80 -14.72 -7.39
C SER A 178 1.64 -15.44 -6.33
N ALA A 179 2.55 -14.73 -5.66
CA ALA A 179 3.42 -15.32 -4.65
C ALA A 179 2.67 -15.57 -3.33
N TRP A 180 1.75 -14.67 -2.96
CA TRP A 180 1.12 -14.68 -1.64
C TRP A 180 -0.40 -14.65 -1.73
N SER A 181 -1.03 -15.59 -1.05
CA SER A 181 -2.48 -15.60 -0.88
C SER A 181 -2.90 -14.79 0.35
N ALA A 182 -4.16 -14.40 0.39
CA ALA A 182 -4.76 -13.70 1.53
C ALA A 182 -4.66 -14.50 2.84
N ALA A 183 -4.58 -15.83 2.77
CA ALA A 183 -4.45 -16.70 3.94
C ALA A 183 -3.19 -16.38 4.77
N HIS A 184 -2.08 -15.93 4.14
CA HIS A 184 -0.85 -15.57 4.83
C HIS A 184 -0.99 -14.32 5.73
N LEU A 185 -2.03 -13.52 5.53
CA LEU A 185 -2.38 -12.35 6.35
C LEU A 185 -3.56 -12.60 7.31
N LYS A 186 -4.47 -13.54 6.98
CA LYS A 186 -5.68 -13.80 7.79
C LYS A 186 -5.40 -14.37 9.19
N TYR A 187 -4.27 -15.01 9.40
CA TYR A 187 -3.93 -15.71 10.64
C TYR A 187 -3.11 -14.89 11.66
N THR A 188 -2.94 -13.59 11.46
CA THR A 188 -2.18 -12.75 12.41
C THR A 188 -2.96 -12.39 13.68
N ASN A 189 -4.26 -12.64 13.74
CA ASN A 189 -5.12 -12.30 14.89
C ASN A 189 -5.20 -13.40 15.97
N GLY A 190 -4.33 -14.40 15.95
CA GLY A 190 -4.46 -15.61 16.80
C GLY A 190 -3.25 -16.01 17.63
N VAL A 191 -2.31 -15.09 17.94
CA VAL A 191 -1.25 -15.40 18.92
C VAL A 191 -1.12 -14.25 19.92
N SER A 192 -2.05 -14.21 20.86
CA SER A 192 -1.74 -13.65 22.20
C SER A 192 -1.10 -14.78 22.99
N THR A 193 0.18 -14.70 23.23
CA THR A 193 0.85 -15.40 24.32
C THR A 193 1.08 -14.45 25.46
#